data_0f1dc9fe7578e04bfbc9b0227971d0d1
#
_entry.id   0f1dc9fe7578e04bfbc9b0227971d0d1
#
_cell.length_a   1.000
_cell.length_b   1.000
_cell.length_c   1.000
_cell.angle_alpha   90.00
_cell.angle_beta   90.00
_cell.angle_gamma   90.00
#
_symmetry.space_group_name_H-M   'P 1'
#
loop_
_entity.id
_entity.type
_entity.pdbx_description
1 polymer ?
#
loop_
_entity_poly.entity_id
_entity_poly.type
_entity_poly.pdbx_seq_one_letter_code
_entity_poly.pdbx_strand_id
1 'polypeptide(L)'
;MRNNQRRLGQNKGPQPSSPAAAAPSMAFAVPTEFVELPSQGKFYLEGHPLHKQETVEIKFMTAKDEDILSSDALLKKGLALDRLLESLLVEDIDPSTLFVGDRNAILIAARISGYGEQYDVTLTCRECFTPSEISYNLKNATLNDKCFDSVFLKREGVFFNENTQTFDIKLPTSGVTVGLSLLDGESERFLSNNDKEKAITSMLNTFITKVNDETDPKYIDDFVEAMPVKDSRYLRNLYPKLVPQVRLVENFLCKECFHEQEMEVPLSAGFFWPKQ
;
A
#
# COMPACT_ATOMS: atom_id res chain seq x y z
N MET A 1 -74.81 -36.58 -46.03
CA MET A 1 -74.52 -35.39 -45.19
C MET A 1 -73.38 -35.71 -44.26
N ARG A 2 -72.16 -35.07 -44.44
CA ARG A 2 -70.97 -35.33 -43.66
C ARG A 2 -70.97 -34.43 -42.41
N ASN A 3 -70.92 -35.06 -41.22
CA ASN A 3 -70.92 -34.35 -39.95
C ASN A 3 -69.56 -33.78 -39.65
N ASN A 4 -69.45 -32.45 -39.64
CA ASN A 4 -68.20 -31.71 -39.57
C ASN A 4 -67.91 -31.08 -38.16
N GLN A 5 -68.52 -31.67 -37.10
CA GLN A 5 -68.49 -31.13 -35.74
C GLN A 5 -67.30 -31.58 -34.87
N ARG A 6 -66.26 -32.24 -35.45
CA ARG A 6 -65.12 -32.73 -34.68
C ARG A 6 -63.81 -31.92 -34.90
N ARG A 7 -63.87 -30.70 -35.47
CA ARG A 7 -62.69 -29.91 -35.75
C ARG A 7 -62.55 -28.53 -35.01
N LEU A 8 -63.38 -28.38 -33.94
CA LEU A 8 -63.13 -27.25 -33.04
C LEU A 8 -62.16 -27.67 -31.95
N GLY A 9 -60.84 -27.54 -32.22
CA GLY A 9 -59.79 -27.66 -31.23
C GLY A 9 -59.98 -26.61 -30.12
N GLN A 10 -60.13 -27.10 -28.91
CA GLN A 10 -60.10 -26.23 -27.74
C GLN A 10 -58.77 -25.46 -27.73
N ASN A 11 -58.85 -24.18 -27.97
CA ASN A 11 -57.74 -23.25 -27.67
C ASN A 11 -57.56 -23.24 -26.13
N LYS A 12 -56.60 -24.05 -25.63
CA LYS A 12 -56.05 -23.81 -24.31
C LYS A 12 -55.27 -22.51 -24.39
N GLY A 13 -55.77 -21.46 -23.76
CA GLY A 13 -55.06 -20.24 -23.56
C GLY A 13 -53.71 -20.48 -22.85
N PRO A 14 -52.72 -19.59 -22.97
CA PRO A 14 -51.43 -19.79 -22.34
C PRO A 14 -51.60 -19.90 -20.82
N GLN A 15 -51.18 -21.05 -20.29
CA GLN A 15 -51.05 -21.21 -18.83
C GLN A 15 -50.10 -20.19 -18.32
N PRO A 16 -50.39 -19.45 -17.23
CA PRO A 16 -49.39 -18.60 -16.62
C PRO A 16 -48.22 -19.49 -16.17
N SER A 17 -47.06 -19.23 -16.73
CA SER A 17 -45.82 -19.84 -16.30
C SER A 17 -45.62 -19.46 -14.83
N SER A 18 -45.65 -20.46 -13.93
CA SER A 18 -45.20 -20.27 -12.56
C SER A 18 -43.83 -19.60 -12.59
N PRO A 19 -43.59 -18.54 -11.77
CA PRO A 19 -42.27 -17.98 -11.68
C PRO A 19 -41.30 -19.09 -11.28
N ALA A 20 -40.31 -19.35 -12.13
CA ALA A 20 -39.22 -20.25 -11.79
C ALA A 20 -38.65 -19.76 -10.44
N ALA A 21 -38.72 -20.59 -9.43
CA ALA A 21 -38.09 -20.34 -8.16
C ALA A 21 -36.64 -20.03 -8.47
N ALA A 22 -36.20 -18.78 -8.19
CA ALA A 22 -34.79 -18.40 -8.29
C ALA A 22 -34.03 -19.41 -7.44
N ALA A 23 -33.06 -20.09 -8.05
CA ALA A 23 -32.15 -20.96 -7.30
C ALA A 23 -31.58 -20.15 -6.16
N PRO A 24 -31.52 -20.69 -4.94
CA PRO A 24 -30.92 -19.96 -3.84
C PRO A 24 -29.47 -19.60 -4.25
N SER A 25 -29.19 -18.31 -4.42
CA SER A 25 -27.83 -17.87 -4.55
C SER A 25 -27.16 -18.16 -3.21
N MET A 26 -26.33 -19.20 -3.15
CA MET A 26 -25.46 -19.42 -2.00
C MET A 26 -24.41 -18.29 -2.04
N ALA A 27 -24.76 -17.13 -1.51
CA ALA A 27 -23.80 -16.10 -1.21
C ALA A 27 -22.99 -16.58 0.00
N PHE A 28 -21.83 -17.20 -0.24
CA PHE A 28 -20.88 -17.47 0.82
C PHE A 28 -20.34 -16.12 1.27
N ALA A 29 -20.66 -15.71 2.50
CA ALA A 29 -20.10 -14.51 3.10
C ALA A 29 -18.60 -14.76 3.34
N VAL A 30 -17.75 -13.95 2.73
CA VAL A 30 -16.32 -13.92 3.03
C VAL A 30 -16.15 -13.19 4.37
N PRO A 31 -15.45 -13.75 5.36
CA PRO A 31 -15.14 -13.05 6.59
C PRO A 31 -14.37 -11.76 6.33
N THR A 32 -14.53 -10.78 7.23
CA THR A 32 -13.82 -9.50 7.18
C THR A 32 -13.02 -9.27 8.46
N GLU A 33 -12.03 -8.38 8.40
CA GLU A 33 -11.27 -7.90 9.54
C GLU A 33 -10.99 -6.40 9.40
N PHE A 34 -10.73 -5.73 10.53
CA PHE A 34 -10.33 -4.34 10.55
C PHE A 34 -8.82 -4.22 10.69
N VAL A 35 -8.21 -3.43 9.82
CA VAL A 35 -6.77 -3.15 9.81
C VAL A 35 -6.53 -1.74 10.27
N GLU A 36 -5.67 -1.56 11.28
CA GLU A 36 -5.22 -0.25 11.72
C GLU A 36 -4.34 0.41 10.66
N LEU A 37 -4.67 1.66 10.33
CA LEU A 37 -3.91 2.43 9.34
C LEU A 37 -2.76 3.19 10.02
N PRO A 38 -1.51 3.01 9.59
CA PRO A 38 -0.37 3.79 10.09
C PRO A 38 -0.58 5.31 10.00
N SER A 39 -1.28 5.78 8.96
CA SER A 39 -1.64 7.19 8.78
C SER A 39 -2.69 7.71 9.76
N GLN A 40 -3.45 6.82 10.42
CA GLN A 40 -4.65 7.14 11.22
C GLN A 40 -5.65 7.99 10.42
N GLY A 41 -5.63 7.91 9.09
CA GLY A 41 -6.47 8.71 8.20
C GLY A 41 -6.22 10.22 8.21
N LYS A 42 -5.22 10.71 8.96
CA LYS A 42 -5.01 12.15 9.21
C LYS A 42 -4.45 12.91 8.02
N PHE A 43 -3.80 12.20 7.09
CA PHE A 43 -3.12 12.81 5.95
C PHE A 43 -3.92 12.74 4.65
N TYR A 44 -5.09 12.06 4.65
CA TYR A 44 -5.99 12.07 3.51
C TYR A 44 -6.78 13.39 3.45
N LEU A 45 -6.95 13.92 2.25
CA LEU A 45 -7.74 15.12 2.01
C LEU A 45 -9.22 14.88 2.35
N GLU A 46 -9.93 15.95 2.67
CA GLU A 46 -11.39 15.93 2.85
C GLU A 46 -12.06 15.41 1.57
N GLY A 47 -12.97 14.44 1.73
CA GLY A 47 -13.64 13.74 0.62
C GLY A 47 -13.02 12.39 0.25
N HIS A 48 -11.81 12.07 0.70
CA HIS A 48 -11.27 10.71 0.58
C HIS A 48 -11.96 9.77 1.59
N PRO A 49 -12.35 8.53 1.21
CA PRO A 49 -13.05 7.60 2.13
C PRO A 49 -12.33 7.38 3.47
N LEU A 50 -11.00 7.32 3.44
CA LEU A 50 -10.18 7.12 4.64
C LEU A 50 -9.84 8.42 5.40
N HIS A 51 -10.42 9.57 5.03
CA HIS A 51 -10.18 10.82 5.79
C HIS A 51 -10.66 10.67 7.24
N LYS A 52 -9.73 10.81 8.21
CA LYS A 52 -9.96 10.63 9.65
C LYS A 52 -10.45 9.23 10.06
N GLN A 53 -10.20 8.21 9.23
CA GLN A 53 -10.46 6.81 9.58
C GLN A 53 -9.18 6.18 10.12
N GLU A 54 -9.24 5.65 11.33
CA GLU A 54 -8.09 4.98 11.97
C GLU A 54 -7.93 3.54 11.47
N THR A 55 -9.00 2.95 10.94
CA THR A 55 -9.05 1.57 10.46
C THR A 55 -9.73 1.46 9.11
N VAL A 56 -9.44 0.40 8.39
CA VAL A 56 -10.14 0.01 7.16
C VAL A 56 -10.61 -1.44 7.27
N GLU A 57 -11.82 -1.73 6.76
CA GLU A 57 -12.35 -3.09 6.71
C GLU A 57 -11.90 -3.79 5.44
N ILE A 58 -11.30 -4.98 5.59
CA ILE A 58 -10.87 -5.83 4.48
C ILE A 58 -11.51 -7.22 4.56
N LYS A 59 -11.71 -7.86 3.41
CA LYS A 59 -12.10 -9.26 3.28
C LYS A 59 -10.89 -10.16 3.46
N PHE A 60 -11.11 -11.35 4.00
CA PHE A 60 -10.09 -12.40 3.98
C PHE A 60 -9.78 -12.81 2.54
N MET A 61 -8.52 -13.15 2.29
CA MET A 61 -8.11 -13.66 0.98
C MET A 61 -8.85 -14.94 0.61
N THR A 62 -9.22 -15.06 -0.65
CA THR A 62 -9.90 -16.21 -1.24
C THR A 62 -9.01 -16.86 -2.30
N ALA A 63 -9.40 -18.07 -2.77
CA ALA A 63 -8.71 -18.72 -3.90
C ALA A 63 -8.66 -17.83 -5.17
N LYS A 64 -9.66 -16.95 -5.37
CA LYS A 64 -9.66 -15.98 -6.46
C LYS A 64 -8.52 -14.94 -6.31
N ASP A 65 -8.20 -14.58 -5.09
CA ASP A 65 -7.10 -13.63 -4.80
C ASP A 65 -5.73 -14.30 -5.01
N GLU A 66 -5.63 -15.61 -4.75
CA GLU A 66 -4.45 -16.40 -5.14
C GLU A 66 -4.27 -16.47 -6.65
N ASP A 67 -5.34 -16.57 -7.44
CA ASP A 67 -5.29 -16.50 -8.90
C ASP A 67 -4.75 -15.14 -9.37
N ILE A 68 -5.15 -14.03 -8.72
CA ILE A 68 -4.62 -12.68 -9.00
C ILE A 68 -3.10 -12.64 -8.76
N LEU A 69 -2.66 -13.13 -7.59
CA LEU A 69 -1.25 -13.17 -7.22
C LEU A 69 -0.42 -14.08 -8.12
N SER A 70 -1.01 -15.16 -8.66
CA SER A 70 -0.34 -16.13 -9.54
C SER A 70 -0.36 -15.72 -11.02
N SER A 71 -1.03 -14.63 -11.38
CA SER A 71 -1.17 -14.19 -12.76
C SER A 71 0.13 -13.58 -13.31
N ASP A 72 0.83 -14.32 -14.16
CA ASP A 72 2.04 -13.85 -14.87
C ASP A 72 1.84 -12.51 -15.59
N ALA A 73 0.65 -12.28 -16.13
CA ALA A 73 0.33 -11.06 -16.84
C ALA A 73 0.25 -9.84 -15.89
N LEU A 74 -0.31 -10.02 -14.70
CA LEU A 74 -0.41 -8.97 -13.68
C LEU A 74 0.95 -8.73 -13.00
N LEU A 75 1.70 -9.79 -12.71
CA LEU A 75 3.05 -9.71 -12.14
C LEU A 75 4.01 -8.94 -13.05
N LYS A 76 4.03 -9.27 -14.34
CA LYS A 76 4.87 -8.57 -15.33
C LYS A 76 4.53 -7.09 -15.50
N LYS A 77 3.27 -6.72 -15.27
CA LYS A 77 2.80 -5.32 -15.32
C LYS A 77 2.94 -4.59 -13.98
N GLY A 78 3.32 -5.27 -12.90
CA GLY A 78 3.36 -4.69 -11.56
C GLY A 78 1.98 -4.37 -10.97
N LEU A 79 0.89 -4.96 -11.50
CA LEU A 79 -0.50 -4.65 -11.11
C LEU A 79 -1.11 -5.67 -10.15
N ALA A 80 -0.40 -6.75 -9.81
CA ALA A 80 -0.95 -7.84 -9.00
C ALA A 80 -1.39 -7.36 -7.61
N LEU A 81 -0.57 -6.55 -6.95
CA LEU A 81 -0.88 -6.03 -5.61
C LEU A 81 -2.04 -5.02 -5.62
N ASP A 82 -2.14 -4.17 -6.64
CA ASP A 82 -3.26 -3.24 -6.76
C ASP A 82 -4.58 -4.00 -6.96
N ARG A 83 -4.58 -5.03 -7.81
CA ARG A 83 -5.76 -5.88 -8.02
C ARG A 83 -6.13 -6.69 -6.79
N LEU A 84 -5.13 -7.13 -6.03
CA LEU A 84 -5.36 -7.77 -4.74
C LEU A 84 -6.05 -6.78 -3.78
N LEU A 85 -5.51 -5.59 -3.60
CA LEU A 85 -6.09 -4.55 -2.73
C LEU A 85 -7.52 -4.19 -3.15
N GLU A 86 -7.80 -4.00 -4.45
CA GLU A 86 -9.16 -3.80 -4.97
C GLU A 86 -10.14 -4.93 -4.54
N SER A 87 -9.67 -6.17 -4.55
CA SER A 87 -10.50 -7.32 -4.16
C SER A 87 -10.75 -7.39 -2.66
N LEU A 88 -9.74 -7.01 -1.86
CA LEU A 88 -9.79 -7.10 -0.40
C LEU A 88 -10.60 -5.98 0.24
N LEU A 89 -10.53 -4.76 -0.27
CA LEU A 89 -11.24 -3.62 0.30
C LEU A 89 -12.75 -3.86 0.26
N VAL A 90 -13.43 -3.60 1.39
CA VAL A 90 -14.91 -3.69 1.48
C VAL A 90 -15.54 -2.45 0.87
N GLU A 91 -14.97 -1.29 1.17
CA GLU A 91 -15.37 -0.01 0.60
C GLU A 91 -14.77 0.17 -0.80
N ASP A 92 -15.46 0.94 -1.66
CA ASP A 92 -14.99 1.29 -3.00
C ASP A 92 -13.91 2.38 -2.93
N ILE A 93 -12.68 1.96 -2.65
CA ILE A 93 -11.50 2.81 -2.52
C ILE A 93 -10.54 2.45 -3.64
N ASP A 94 -10.07 3.43 -4.40
CA ASP A 94 -9.01 3.22 -5.38
C ASP A 94 -7.67 2.95 -4.67
N PRO A 95 -7.07 1.74 -4.81
CA PRO A 95 -5.81 1.42 -4.17
C PRO A 95 -4.65 2.34 -4.54
N SER A 96 -4.72 3.01 -5.69
CA SER A 96 -3.67 3.95 -6.12
C SER A 96 -3.58 5.20 -5.26
N THR A 97 -4.70 5.58 -4.61
CA THR A 97 -4.79 6.76 -3.74
C THR A 97 -4.37 6.48 -2.30
N LEU A 98 -4.18 5.21 -1.94
CA LEU A 98 -3.73 4.84 -0.60
C LEU A 98 -2.26 5.18 -0.40
N PHE A 99 -1.92 5.74 0.75
CA PHE A 99 -0.52 5.92 1.13
C PHE A 99 0.22 4.59 1.22
N VAL A 100 1.48 4.59 0.80
CA VAL A 100 2.31 3.36 0.76
C VAL A 100 2.33 2.65 2.11
N GLY A 101 2.41 3.39 3.22
CA GLY A 101 2.39 2.81 4.56
C GLY A 101 1.09 2.07 4.88
N ASP A 102 -0.07 2.65 4.51
CA ASP A 102 -1.39 2.03 4.73
C ASP A 102 -1.59 0.81 3.81
N ARG A 103 -1.15 0.91 2.54
CA ARG A 103 -1.14 -0.23 1.61
C ARG A 103 -0.36 -1.41 2.18
N ASN A 104 0.85 -1.16 2.70
CA ASN A 104 1.69 -2.19 3.30
C ASN A 104 1.03 -2.81 4.54
N ALA A 105 0.37 -2.02 5.38
CA ALA A 105 -0.37 -2.54 6.54
C ALA A 105 -1.50 -3.50 6.11
N ILE A 106 -2.28 -3.13 5.09
CA ILE A 106 -3.35 -3.97 4.52
C ILE A 106 -2.75 -5.27 3.95
N LEU A 107 -1.67 -5.18 3.17
CA LEU A 107 -1.01 -6.35 2.59
C LEU A 107 -0.44 -7.29 3.66
N ILE A 108 0.12 -6.75 4.75
CA ILE A 108 0.62 -7.56 5.87
C ILE A 108 -0.54 -8.26 6.60
N ALA A 109 -1.65 -7.57 6.85
CA ALA A 109 -2.84 -8.16 7.47
C ALA A 109 -3.41 -9.28 6.59
N ALA A 110 -3.58 -9.03 5.29
CA ALA A 110 -4.04 -10.03 4.32
C ALA A 110 -3.10 -11.25 4.26
N ARG A 111 -1.78 -11.05 4.34
CA ARG A 111 -0.81 -12.14 4.40
C ARG A 111 -0.95 -12.97 5.67
N ILE A 112 -1.17 -12.32 6.82
CA ILE A 112 -1.36 -13.01 8.11
C ILE A 112 -2.64 -13.84 8.09
N SER A 113 -3.76 -13.28 7.62
CA SER A 113 -5.05 -13.97 7.57
C SER A 113 -5.08 -15.09 6.52
N GLY A 114 -4.38 -14.94 5.38
CA GLY A 114 -4.35 -15.92 4.31
C GLY A 114 -3.34 -17.06 4.54
N TYR A 115 -2.13 -16.75 5.00
CA TYR A 115 -1.02 -17.70 5.03
C TYR A 115 -0.35 -17.85 6.41
N GLY A 116 -0.91 -17.19 7.43
CA GLY A 116 -0.35 -17.21 8.78
C GLY A 116 0.75 -16.18 9.01
N GLU A 117 1.18 -16.09 10.26
CA GLU A 117 2.05 -15.03 10.76
C GLU A 117 3.55 -15.24 10.52
N GLN A 118 3.96 -16.45 10.15
CA GLN A 118 5.37 -16.75 9.91
C GLN A 118 5.78 -16.34 8.50
N TYR A 119 6.89 -15.62 8.39
CA TYR A 119 7.46 -15.16 7.13
C TYR A 119 8.93 -15.55 7.05
N ASP A 120 9.23 -16.52 6.19
CA ASP A 120 10.59 -16.99 5.96
C ASP A 120 11.29 -16.09 4.95
N VAL A 121 12.44 -15.54 5.34
CA VAL A 121 13.21 -14.60 4.53
C VAL A 121 14.69 -14.84 4.71
N THR A 122 15.46 -14.51 3.68
CA THR A 122 16.92 -14.56 3.72
C THR A 122 17.47 -13.16 3.99
N LEU A 123 18.16 -12.99 5.12
CA LEU A 123 18.89 -11.77 5.44
C LEU A 123 20.40 -12.00 5.21
N THR A 124 21.06 -10.98 4.68
CA THR A 124 22.53 -11.03 4.44
C THR A 124 23.24 -10.19 5.50
N CYS A 125 24.16 -10.81 6.24
CA CYS A 125 24.98 -10.12 7.23
C CYS A 125 25.75 -8.96 6.57
N ARG A 126 25.75 -7.78 7.20
CA ARG A 126 26.46 -6.60 6.67
C ARG A 126 27.97 -6.67 6.89
N GLU A 127 28.43 -7.51 7.81
CA GLU A 127 29.84 -7.66 8.17
C GLU A 127 30.55 -8.72 7.31
N CYS A 128 30.02 -9.96 7.28
CA CYS A 128 30.66 -11.07 6.57
C CYS A 128 29.95 -11.45 5.25
N PHE A 129 28.87 -10.78 4.91
CA PHE A 129 28.06 -10.98 3.70
C PHE A 129 27.48 -12.40 3.55
N THR A 130 27.44 -13.17 4.65
CA THR A 130 26.83 -14.50 4.62
C THR A 130 25.31 -14.37 4.66
N PRO A 131 24.57 -15.01 3.74
CA PRO A 131 23.12 -15.09 3.78
C PRO A 131 22.67 -16.09 4.87
N SER A 132 21.61 -15.75 5.60
CA SER A 132 21.00 -16.59 6.61
C SER A 132 19.49 -16.58 6.46
N GLU A 133 18.88 -17.76 6.46
CA GLU A 133 17.42 -17.88 6.50
C GLU A 133 16.93 -17.66 7.92
N ILE A 134 15.92 -16.80 8.06
CA ILE A 134 15.21 -16.54 9.32
C ILE A 134 13.71 -16.67 9.10
N SER A 135 12.99 -17.01 10.17
CA SER A 135 11.53 -16.98 10.19
C SER A 135 11.09 -15.81 11.07
N TYR A 136 10.56 -14.77 10.43
CA TYR A 136 10.08 -13.57 11.11
C TYR A 136 8.59 -13.69 11.42
N ASN A 137 8.18 -13.34 12.66
CA ASN A 137 6.77 -13.28 13.00
C ASN A 137 6.21 -11.88 12.65
N LEU A 138 5.31 -11.83 11.68
CA LEU A 138 4.70 -10.58 11.19
C LEU A 138 3.94 -9.80 12.27
N LYS A 139 3.49 -10.45 13.36
CA LYS A 139 2.89 -9.77 14.51
C LYS A 139 3.88 -8.97 15.35
N ASN A 140 5.18 -9.18 15.16
CA ASN A 140 6.23 -8.37 15.79
C ASN A 140 6.49 -7.06 15.03
N ALA A 141 5.73 -6.79 13.97
CA ALA A 141 5.81 -5.54 13.25
C ALA A 141 5.56 -4.34 14.17
N THR A 142 6.32 -3.28 13.98
CA THR A 142 6.20 -2.04 14.75
C THR A 142 5.71 -0.90 13.85
N LEU A 143 5.05 0.10 14.44
CA LEU A 143 4.64 1.27 13.70
C LEU A 143 5.71 2.36 13.78
N ASN A 144 6.00 3.01 12.65
CA ASN A 144 6.68 4.29 12.65
C ASN A 144 5.62 5.39 12.78
N ASP A 145 5.51 5.97 13.94
CA ASP A 145 4.54 6.99 14.31
C ASP A 145 5.17 8.37 14.58
N LYS A 146 6.44 8.55 14.20
CA LYS A 146 7.19 9.80 14.44
C LYS A 146 6.57 11.03 13.83
N CYS A 147 5.78 10.88 12.77
CA CYS A 147 5.01 11.98 12.18
C CYS A 147 3.95 12.56 13.14
N PHE A 148 3.58 11.83 14.21
CA PHE A 148 2.65 12.30 15.25
C PHE A 148 3.37 12.80 16.51
N ASP A 149 4.67 12.57 16.63
CA ASP A 149 5.47 13.04 17.76
C ASP A 149 5.81 14.53 17.62
N SER A 150 5.07 15.36 18.33
CA SER A 150 5.26 16.81 18.32
C SER A 150 6.64 17.26 18.80
N VAL A 151 7.30 16.49 19.68
CA VAL A 151 8.65 16.76 20.17
C VAL A 151 9.66 16.50 19.07
N PHE A 152 9.51 15.37 18.38
CA PHE A 152 10.34 15.02 17.23
C PHE A 152 10.18 16.06 16.11
N LEU A 153 8.97 16.37 15.70
CA LEU A 153 8.68 17.33 14.63
C LEU A 153 9.29 18.72 14.95
N LYS A 154 9.08 19.19 16.17
CA LYS A 154 9.65 20.48 16.61
C LYS A 154 11.17 20.47 16.62
N ARG A 155 11.80 19.38 17.05
CA ARG A 155 13.27 19.25 17.06
C ARG A 155 13.85 19.28 15.66
N GLU A 156 13.20 18.59 14.70
CA GLU A 156 13.61 18.57 13.29
C GLU A 156 13.16 19.82 12.52
N GLY A 157 12.43 20.75 13.14
CA GLY A 157 11.92 21.97 12.49
C GLY A 157 10.86 21.68 11.41
N VAL A 158 10.07 20.63 11.62
CA VAL A 158 9.01 20.18 10.71
C VAL A 158 7.67 20.71 11.19
N PHE A 159 6.88 21.28 10.29
CA PHE A 159 5.51 21.74 10.55
C PHE A 159 4.56 21.04 9.62
N PHE A 160 3.55 20.38 10.17
CA PHE A 160 2.48 19.80 9.35
C PHE A 160 1.45 20.87 8.99
N ASN A 161 1.20 21.03 7.71
CA ASN A 161 0.22 21.97 7.17
C ASN A 161 -1.07 21.21 6.80
N GLU A 162 -2.10 21.33 7.61
CA GLU A 162 -3.39 20.64 7.43
C GLU A 162 -4.11 21.06 6.13
N ASN A 163 -3.91 22.28 5.63
CA ASN A 163 -4.59 22.76 4.42
C ASN A 163 -4.01 22.12 3.13
N THR A 164 -2.71 21.89 3.10
CA THR A 164 -2.00 21.33 1.95
C THR A 164 -1.63 19.86 2.15
N GLN A 165 -1.87 19.30 3.35
CA GLN A 165 -1.48 17.94 3.76
C GLN A 165 0.01 17.68 3.53
N THR A 166 0.85 18.68 3.80
CA THR A 166 2.32 18.61 3.61
C THR A 166 3.06 18.84 4.91
N PHE A 167 4.25 18.23 5.00
CA PHE A 167 5.23 18.54 6.03
C PHE A 167 6.14 19.64 5.52
N ASP A 168 6.00 20.85 6.04
CA ASP A 168 6.80 22.01 5.67
C ASP A 168 8.11 22.05 6.47
N ILE A 169 9.24 22.15 5.78
CA ILE A 169 10.58 22.03 6.36
C ILE A 169 11.51 23.09 5.75
N LYS A 170 12.25 23.78 6.60
CA LYS A 170 13.31 24.70 6.18
C LYS A 170 14.61 23.93 5.99
N LEU A 171 15.17 23.97 4.79
CA LEU A 171 16.43 23.29 4.46
C LEU A 171 17.64 23.94 5.13
N PRO A 172 18.60 23.15 5.64
CA PRO A 172 19.69 23.67 6.47
C PRO A 172 20.75 24.46 5.70
N THR A 173 20.94 24.20 4.42
CA THR A 173 22.00 24.84 3.62
C THR A 173 21.46 25.98 2.77
N SER A 174 20.42 25.72 1.98
CA SER A 174 19.80 26.74 1.12
C SER A 174 18.91 27.71 1.87
N GLY A 175 18.39 27.31 3.04
CA GLY A 175 17.42 28.08 3.81
C GLY A 175 16.02 28.14 3.18
N VAL A 176 15.82 27.43 2.07
CA VAL A 176 14.52 27.32 1.36
C VAL A 176 13.56 26.45 2.15
N THR A 177 12.29 26.81 2.18
CA THR A 177 11.24 25.98 2.77
C THR A 177 10.65 25.07 1.70
N VAL A 178 10.58 23.77 1.96
CA VAL A 178 9.95 22.79 1.08
C VAL A 178 8.78 22.12 1.77
N GLY A 179 7.73 21.83 1.01
CA GLY A 179 6.59 21.02 1.46
C GLY A 179 6.73 19.59 0.94
N LEU A 180 6.67 18.62 1.84
CA LEU A 180 6.76 17.19 1.52
C LEU A 180 5.39 16.53 1.67
N SER A 181 4.95 15.80 0.65
CA SER A 181 3.77 14.95 0.72
C SER A 181 4.13 13.50 1.02
N LEU A 182 3.18 12.73 1.55
CA LEU A 182 3.31 11.29 1.66
C LEU A 182 3.10 10.66 0.27
N LEU A 183 3.88 9.61 -0.02
CA LEU A 183 3.74 8.86 -1.26
C LEU A 183 2.53 7.94 -1.20
N ASP A 184 1.78 7.92 -2.28
CA ASP A 184 0.68 7.02 -2.55
C ASP A 184 1.08 5.91 -3.54
N GLY A 185 0.15 5.03 -3.90
CA GLY A 185 0.42 3.93 -4.80
C GLY A 185 0.74 4.38 -6.24
N GLU A 186 0.25 5.53 -6.68
CA GLU A 186 0.58 6.09 -7.99
C GLU A 186 2.03 6.57 -8.01
N SER A 187 2.44 7.30 -6.99
CA SER A 187 3.81 7.78 -6.78
C SER A 187 4.81 6.62 -6.69
N GLU A 188 4.46 5.55 -5.98
CA GLU A 188 5.29 4.34 -5.87
C GLU A 188 5.51 3.67 -7.23
N ARG A 189 4.44 3.54 -8.04
CA ARG A 189 4.53 3.00 -9.41
C ARG A 189 5.39 3.87 -10.30
N PHE A 190 5.24 5.19 -10.19
CA PHE A 190 6.08 6.13 -10.95
C PHE A 190 7.57 5.95 -10.64
N LEU A 191 7.94 5.83 -9.36
CA LEU A 191 9.32 5.58 -8.93
C LEU A 191 9.85 4.23 -9.42
N SER A 192 9.01 3.20 -9.42
CA SER A 192 9.41 1.84 -9.84
C SER A 192 9.68 1.75 -11.35
N ASN A 193 9.05 2.59 -12.16
CA ASN A 193 9.16 2.61 -13.61
C ASN A 193 10.22 3.58 -14.15
N ASN A 194 10.76 4.46 -13.30
CA ASN A 194 11.72 5.47 -13.72
C ASN A 194 13.16 4.94 -13.85
N ASP A 195 13.91 5.55 -14.77
CA ASP A 195 15.30 5.24 -15.05
C ASP A 195 16.18 5.36 -13.81
N LYS A 196 17.00 4.33 -13.58
CA LYS A 196 17.97 4.28 -12.47
C LYS A 196 19.03 5.37 -12.53
N GLU A 197 19.20 6.04 -13.66
CA GLU A 197 20.20 7.10 -13.85
C GLU A 197 19.89 8.40 -13.09
N LYS A 198 18.59 8.72 -12.87
CA LYS A 198 18.15 9.91 -12.11
C LYS A 198 17.42 9.57 -10.81
N ALA A 199 17.73 8.43 -10.20
CA ALA A 199 16.98 7.89 -9.06
C ALA A 199 16.82 8.88 -7.89
N ILE A 200 17.84 9.73 -7.59
CA ILE A 200 17.79 10.68 -6.46
C ILE A 200 16.88 11.87 -6.80
N THR A 201 17.04 12.49 -7.95
CA THR A 201 16.22 13.65 -8.36
C THR A 201 14.77 13.23 -8.58
N SER A 202 14.52 12.08 -9.23
CA SER A 202 13.17 11.53 -9.42
C SER A 202 12.49 11.27 -8.08
N MET A 203 13.19 10.66 -7.11
CA MET A 203 12.66 10.41 -5.77
C MET A 203 12.32 11.74 -5.05
N LEU A 204 13.20 12.75 -5.10
CA LEU A 204 12.94 14.05 -4.48
C LEU A 204 11.74 14.73 -5.11
N ASN A 205 11.63 14.75 -6.44
CA ASN A 205 10.52 15.33 -7.18
C ASN A 205 9.18 14.63 -6.88
N THR A 206 9.20 13.37 -6.48
CA THR A 206 7.97 12.63 -6.17
C THR A 206 7.34 13.08 -4.84
N PHE A 207 8.14 13.43 -3.84
CA PHE A 207 7.57 13.82 -2.54
C PHE A 207 7.67 15.32 -2.23
N ILE A 208 8.48 16.12 -2.97
CA ILE A 208 8.48 17.58 -2.84
C ILE A 208 7.35 18.13 -3.70
N THR A 209 6.35 18.72 -3.08
CA THR A 209 5.17 19.27 -3.77
C THR A 209 5.09 20.79 -3.71
N LYS A 210 5.96 21.41 -2.91
CA LYS A 210 6.02 22.87 -2.74
C LYS A 210 7.46 23.32 -2.44
N VAL A 211 7.88 24.43 -3.03
CA VAL A 211 9.16 25.11 -2.75
C VAL A 211 8.86 26.56 -2.43
N ASN A 212 9.08 26.97 -1.18
CA ASN A 212 8.50 28.18 -0.59
C ASN A 212 6.97 28.14 -0.75
N ASP A 213 6.39 29.08 -1.49
CA ASP A 213 4.96 29.11 -1.77
C ASP A 213 4.59 28.69 -3.20
N GLU A 214 5.61 28.27 -4.00
CA GLU A 214 5.43 27.85 -5.39
C GLU A 214 5.16 26.34 -5.49
N THR A 215 4.17 25.99 -6.32
CA THR A 215 3.74 24.59 -6.58
C THR A 215 3.88 24.19 -8.03
N ASP A 216 4.46 25.06 -8.88
CA ASP A 216 4.70 24.76 -10.29
C ASP A 216 5.70 23.59 -10.42
N PRO A 217 5.33 22.48 -11.09
CA PRO A 217 6.18 21.29 -11.21
C PRO A 217 7.54 21.62 -11.84
N LYS A 218 7.58 22.50 -12.83
CA LYS A 218 8.83 22.88 -13.47
C LYS A 218 9.76 23.64 -12.53
N TYR A 219 9.19 24.54 -11.72
CA TYR A 219 9.96 25.25 -10.70
C TYR A 219 10.53 24.31 -9.65
N ILE A 220 9.77 23.29 -9.25
CA ILE A 220 10.22 22.24 -8.32
C ILE A 220 11.34 21.42 -8.95
N ASP A 221 11.20 20.99 -10.21
CA ASP A 221 12.24 20.26 -10.94
C ASP A 221 13.56 21.04 -11.02
N ASP A 222 13.50 22.31 -11.44
CA ASP A 222 14.66 23.20 -11.54
C ASP A 222 15.33 23.38 -10.16
N PHE A 223 14.54 23.51 -9.09
CA PHE A 223 15.04 23.58 -7.72
C PHE A 223 15.73 22.29 -7.27
N VAL A 224 15.13 21.13 -7.54
CA VAL A 224 15.68 19.82 -7.15
C VAL A 224 16.99 19.54 -7.89
N GLU A 225 17.10 19.90 -9.17
CA GLU A 225 18.35 19.78 -9.94
C GLU A 225 19.46 20.69 -9.40
N ALA A 226 19.11 21.88 -8.91
CA ALA A 226 20.06 22.84 -8.33
C ALA A 226 20.31 22.65 -6.82
N MET A 227 19.62 21.68 -6.17
CA MET A 227 19.66 21.50 -4.71
C MET A 227 21.07 21.10 -4.21
N PRO A 228 21.60 21.76 -3.16
CA PRO A 228 22.82 21.34 -2.52
C PRO A 228 22.75 19.89 -2.01
N VAL A 229 23.83 19.12 -2.18
CA VAL A 229 23.88 17.70 -1.75
C VAL A 229 23.58 17.53 -0.26
N LYS A 230 23.95 18.50 0.58
CA LYS A 230 23.65 18.45 2.02
C LYS A 230 22.16 18.49 2.28
N ASP A 231 21.41 19.33 1.56
CA ASP A 231 19.95 19.45 1.68
C ASP A 231 19.26 18.18 1.15
N SER A 232 19.72 17.66 0.00
CA SER A 232 19.23 16.39 -0.54
C SER A 232 19.43 15.22 0.44
N ARG A 233 20.62 15.12 1.06
CA ARG A 233 20.90 14.09 2.08
C ARG A 233 20.04 14.27 3.33
N TYR A 234 19.84 15.50 3.76
CA TYR A 234 18.97 15.81 4.91
C TYR A 234 17.54 15.32 4.65
N LEU A 235 16.94 15.67 3.51
CA LEU A 235 15.60 15.23 3.15
C LEU A 235 15.49 13.70 3.06
N ARG A 236 16.42 13.03 2.40
CA ARG A 236 16.44 11.57 2.28
C ARG A 236 16.57 10.84 3.62
N ASN A 237 17.21 11.45 4.60
CA ASN A 237 17.33 10.90 5.96
C ASN A 237 16.12 11.21 6.83
N LEU A 238 15.42 12.32 6.57
CA LEU A 238 14.29 12.77 7.35
C LEU A 238 12.97 12.17 6.85
N TYR A 239 12.77 12.14 5.54
CA TYR A 239 11.52 11.67 4.92
C TYR A 239 11.07 10.28 5.41
N PRO A 240 11.92 9.23 5.45
CA PRO A 240 11.52 7.92 5.94
C PRO A 240 11.06 7.93 7.41
N LYS A 241 11.48 8.91 8.20
CA LYS A 241 11.04 9.06 9.60
C LYS A 241 9.67 9.73 9.70
N LEU A 242 9.29 10.52 8.70
CA LEU A 242 7.99 11.20 8.63
C LEU A 242 6.89 10.31 8.04
N VAL A 243 7.26 9.29 7.26
CA VAL A 243 6.28 8.38 6.65
C VAL A 243 5.70 7.44 7.72
N PRO A 244 4.38 7.52 8.00
CA PRO A 244 3.72 6.53 8.85
C PRO A 244 3.70 5.19 8.14
N GLN A 245 4.29 4.17 8.72
CA GLN A 245 4.40 2.85 8.07
C GLN A 245 4.60 1.72 9.08
N VAL A 246 4.23 0.52 8.68
CA VAL A 246 4.60 -0.70 9.39
C VAL A 246 6.06 -1.02 9.11
N ARG A 247 6.85 -1.22 10.16
CA ARG A 247 8.25 -1.63 10.07
C ARG A 247 8.41 -3.07 10.51
N LEU A 248 8.99 -3.88 9.67
CA LEU A 248 9.40 -5.25 9.97
C LEU A 248 10.89 -5.21 10.32
N VAL A 249 11.19 -5.31 11.60
CA VAL A 249 12.56 -5.17 12.11
C VAL A 249 12.93 -6.40 12.92
N GLU A 250 14.10 -6.98 12.65
CA GLU A 250 14.64 -8.14 13.34
C GLU A 250 16.01 -7.84 13.93
N ASN A 251 16.23 -8.29 15.17
CA ASN A 251 17.55 -8.32 15.79
C ASN A 251 18.31 -9.53 15.27
N PHE A 252 18.98 -9.34 14.15
CA PHE A 252 19.70 -10.40 13.45
C PHE A 252 21.04 -10.68 14.11
N LEU A 253 21.26 -11.94 14.50
CA LEU A 253 22.56 -12.48 14.95
C LEU A 253 23.11 -13.39 13.85
N CYS A 254 24.25 -13.02 13.29
CA CYS A 254 24.93 -13.82 12.29
C CYS A 254 25.50 -15.11 12.90
N LYS A 255 25.19 -16.26 12.31
CA LYS A 255 25.67 -17.56 12.80
C LYS A 255 27.17 -17.79 12.51
N GLU A 256 27.73 -17.08 11.52
CA GLU A 256 29.12 -17.27 11.09
C GLU A 256 30.10 -16.34 11.83
N CYS A 257 29.79 -15.03 11.89
CA CYS A 257 30.71 -14.06 12.49
C CYS A 257 30.22 -13.50 13.84
N PHE A 258 29.06 -13.95 14.31
CA PHE A 258 28.42 -13.51 15.57
C PHE A 258 28.17 -12.00 15.66
N HIS A 259 28.16 -11.32 14.51
CA HIS A 259 27.79 -9.91 14.45
C HIS A 259 26.30 -9.76 14.71
N GLU A 260 25.95 -8.91 15.68
CA GLU A 260 24.56 -8.58 16.03
C GLU A 260 24.20 -7.22 15.44
N GLN A 261 23.06 -7.14 14.75
CA GLN A 261 22.61 -5.92 14.14
C GLN A 261 21.08 -5.92 13.95
N GLU A 262 20.49 -4.76 14.12
CA GLU A 262 19.10 -4.54 13.71
C GLU A 262 19.02 -4.49 12.19
N MET A 263 18.15 -5.31 11.60
CA MET A 263 17.93 -5.37 10.16
C MET A 263 16.45 -5.20 9.82
N GLU A 264 16.18 -4.45 8.79
CA GLU A 264 14.85 -4.36 8.20
C GLU A 264 14.58 -5.62 7.38
N VAL A 265 13.42 -6.26 7.63
CA VAL A 265 12.96 -7.45 6.91
C VAL A 265 12.27 -7.00 5.63
N PRO A 266 12.81 -7.30 4.44
CA PRO A 266 12.25 -6.80 3.20
C PRO A 266 10.95 -7.52 2.84
N LEU A 267 9.96 -6.79 2.36
CA LEU A 267 8.81 -7.36 1.66
C LEU A 267 9.26 -7.80 0.26
N SER A 268 9.72 -9.04 0.15
CA SER A 268 10.20 -9.60 -1.13
C SER A 268 9.05 -10.14 -1.99
N ALA A 269 9.36 -10.49 -3.25
CA ALA A 269 8.41 -11.15 -4.13
C ALA A 269 7.83 -12.45 -3.55
N GLY A 270 8.57 -13.14 -2.65
CA GLY A 270 8.11 -14.33 -1.94
C GLY A 270 7.19 -14.06 -0.76
N PHE A 271 6.82 -12.80 -0.48
CA PHE A 271 6.00 -12.46 0.69
C PHE A 271 4.64 -13.18 0.69
N PHE A 272 3.96 -13.24 -0.46
CA PHE A 272 2.69 -13.95 -0.61
C PHE A 272 2.83 -15.42 -1.04
N TRP A 273 4.05 -15.92 -1.28
CA TRP A 273 4.30 -17.31 -1.69
C TRP A 273 5.20 -18.01 -0.68
N PRO A 274 4.65 -18.42 0.49
CA PRO A 274 5.44 -19.18 1.45
C PRO A 274 5.96 -20.46 0.78
N LYS A 275 7.23 -20.76 0.99
CA LYS A 275 7.81 -22.05 0.56
C LYS A 275 6.99 -23.17 1.21
N GLN A 276 6.37 -24.04 0.40
CA GLN A 276 5.66 -25.23 0.85
C GLN A 276 6.64 -26.26 1.39
#